data_ed7bba1882781ae19383df38f39f9b33
#
_entry.id   ed7bba1882781ae19383df38f39f9b33
#
_cell.length_a   1.000
_cell.length_b   1.000
_cell.length_c   1.000
_cell.angle_alpha   90.00
_cell.angle_beta   90.00
_cell.angle_gamma   90.00
#
_symmetry.space_group_name_H-M   'P 1'
#
loop_
_entity.id
_entity.type
_entity.pdbx_description
1 polymer ?
#
loop_
_entity_poly.entity_id
_entity_poly.type
_entity_poly.pdbx_seq_one_letter_code
_entity_poly.pdbx_strand_id
1 'polypeptide(L)'
;MSGSEAQPRLVNHYGDVLLIQFKEYYIDDNGNETPLSETKEPIAVVIGSPGLHPAVANALMEMREGETRVITINASDRVGPRDPMNIITVPRRPLEEMGFSPSVGQTIAMGMRVGRITQVTEDTITVDFNHPLAGKTIFSRVTLVRKLRSDAEKVHAVIKSHFGQYADAVTVKMRKGTIDIYMTPDVLLMPNFQNVLAFVGMALAIAVPKRVAQYHISPKVIQMGGEDTRPIAKIQ
;
A
#
# COMPACT_ATOMS: atom_id res chain seq x y z
N MET A 1 -17.49 39.56 -6.23
CA MET A 1 -16.06 39.36 -6.63
C MET A 1 -15.77 37.88 -6.53
N SER A 2 -15.93 37.16 -7.64
CA SER A 2 -15.64 35.73 -7.72
C SER A 2 -14.14 35.58 -7.87
N GLY A 3 -13.48 35.20 -6.77
CA GLY A 3 -12.07 34.80 -6.82
C GLY A 3 -11.95 33.56 -7.70
N SER A 4 -11.34 33.70 -8.86
CA SER A 4 -10.86 32.60 -9.67
C SER A 4 -9.81 31.84 -8.84
N GLU A 5 -10.18 30.73 -8.22
CA GLU A 5 -9.20 29.78 -7.69
C GLU A 5 -8.34 29.33 -8.87
N ALA A 6 -7.08 29.76 -8.87
CA ALA A 6 -6.13 29.34 -9.88
C ALA A 6 -6.03 27.81 -9.81
N GLN A 7 -6.35 27.14 -10.93
CA GLN A 7 -6.20 25.69 -11.01
C GLN A 7 -4.75 25.29 -10.62
N PRO A 8 -4.58 24.28 -9.75
CA PRO A 8 -3.26 23.86 -9.31
C PRO A 8 -2.43 23.44 -10.52
N ARG A 9 -1.22 23.99 -10.62
CA ARG A 9 -0.30 23.67 -11.73
C ARG A 9 0.26 22.27 -11.52
N LEU A 10 -0.16 21.31 -12.34
CA LEU A 10 0.37 19.95 -12.31
C LEU A 10 1.86 19.93 -12.62
N VAL A 11 2.64 19.32 -11.75
CA VAL A 11 4.10 19.14 -11.84
C VAL A 11 4.44 17.72 -12.32
N ASN A 12 3.62 16.75 -11.90
CA ASN A 12 3.75 15.35 -12.30
C ASN A 12 2.49 14.91 -13.05
N HIS A 13 2.61 13.88 -13.87
CA HIS A 13 1.59 13.43 -14.79
C HIS A 13 1.34 11.92 -14.69
N TYR A 14 0.25 11.46 -15.26
CA TYR A 14 -0.03 10.04 -15.44
C TYR A 14 1.16 9.33 -16.10
N GLY A 15 1.58 8.21 -15.53
CA GLY A 15 2.74 7.43 -15.99
C GLY A 15 4.08 7.86 -15.40
N ASP A 16 4.13 8.97 -14.67
CA ASP A 16 5.34 9.31 -13.93
C ASP A 16 5.61 8.32 -12.80
N VAL A 17 6.87 7.96 -12.63
CA VAL A 17 7.33 7.12 -11.53
C VAL A 17 8.03 8.00 -10.51
N LEU A 18 7.52 7.98 -9.30
CA LEU A 18 7.96 8.81 -8.19
C LEU A 18 8.49 7.92 -7.07
N LEU A 19 9.62 8.30 -6.46
CA LEU A 19 10.06 7.74 -5.19
C LEU A 19 9.42 8.55 -4.07
N ILE A 20 8.68 7.86 -3.20
CA ILE A 20 8.01 8.47 -2.06
C ILE A 20 8.38 7.76 -0.77
N GLN A 21 8.36 8.50 0.32
CA GLN A 21 8.24 7.95 1.67
C GLN A 21 6.87 8.33 2.21
N PHE A 22 6.25 7.43 2.96
CA PHE A 22 4.98 7.74 3.62
C PHE A 22 4.89 7.14 5.02
N LYS A 23 4.08 7.80 5.85
CA LYS A 23 3.60 7.30 7.14
C LYS A 23 2.09 7.47 7.17
N GLU A 24 1.36 6.38 7.39
CA GLU A 24 -0.09 6.40 7.59
C GLU A 24 -0.42 6.22 9.07
N TYR A 25 -1.37 6.99 9.54
CA TYR A 25 -1.85 6.96 10.92
C TYR A 25 -3.30 7.44 10.98
N TYR A 26 -3.98 7.16 12.09
CA TYR A 26 -5.24 7.80 12.44
C TYR A 26 -5.12 8.44 13.82
N ILE A 27 -6.03 9.35 14.14
CA ILE A 27 -6.12 9.93 15.48
C ILE A 27 -7.06 9.05 16.30
N ASP A 28 -6.59 8.55 17.43
CA ASP A 28 -7.38 7.75 18.35
C ASP A 28 -8.34 8.63 19.18
N ASP A 29 -9.17 7.98 20.00
CA ASP A 29 -10.19 8.67 20.81
C ASP A 29 -9.56 9.57 21.91
N ASN A 30 -8.25 9.44 22.18
CA ASN A 30 -7.49 10.26 23.12
C ASN A 30 -6.72 11.40 22.42
N GLY A 31 -6.84 11.53 21.09
CA GLY A 31 -6.17 12.54 20.32
C GLY A 31 -4.72 12.19 19.90
N ASN A 32 -4.29 10.93 20.06
CA ASN A 32 -2.93 10.50 19.70
C ASN A 32 -2.86 9.93 18.29
N GLU A 33 -1.70 10.15 17.63
CA GLU A 33 -1.40 9.46 16.37
C GLU A 33 -1.19 7.96 16.61
N THR A 34 -2.06 7.14 16.06
CA THR A 34 -1.90 5.68 16.05
C THR A 34 -1.38 5.25 14.69
N PRO A 35 -0.14 4.71 14.60
CA PRO A 35 0.47 4.35 13.33
C PRO A 35 -0.22 3.13 12.70
N LEU A 36 -0.37 3.14 11.38
CA LEU A 36 -0.90 2.05 10.58
C LEU A 36 0.17 1.42 9.69
N SER A 37 0.93 2.25 9.00
CA SER A 37 1.95 1.82 8.05
C SER A 37 3.00 2.92 7.88
N GLU A 38 4.24 2.51 7.64
CA GLU A 38 5.34 3.44 7.36
C GLU A 38 6.38 2.76 6.47
N THR A 39 6.93 3.52 5.53
CA THR A 39 8.05 3.06 4.70
C THR A 39 9.36 3.40 5.38
N LYS A 40 10.24 2.39 5.52
CA LYS A 40 11.62 2.60 6.04
C LYS A 40 12.53 3.23 4.98
N GLU A 41 12.34 2.84 3.72
CA GLU A 41 13.05 3.36 2.54
C GLU A 41 12.07 3.93 1.54
N PRO A 42 12.50 4.83 0.64
CA PRO A 42 11.65 5.29 -0.44
C PRO A 42 11.17 4.14 -1.33
N ILE A 43 9.89 4.14 -1.64
CA ILE A 43 9.28 3.18 -2.57
C ILE A 43 8.87 3.87 -3.86
N ALA A 44 8.87 3.11 -4.96
CA ALA A 44 8.38 3.62 -6.23
C ALA A 44 6.86 3.46 -6.33
N VAL A 45 6.22 4.55 -6.72
CA VAL A 45 4.81 4.56 -7.11
C VAL A 45 4.68 5.10 -8.54
N VAL A 46 3.72 4.57 -9.28
CA VAL A 46 3.42 5.02 -10.64
C VAL A 46 2.07 5.74 -10.60
N ILE A 47 2.04 7.00 -11.00
CA ILE A 47 0.79 7.76 -11.07
C ILE A 47 -0.15 7.09 -12.08
N GLY A 48 -1.34 6.70 -11.61
CA GLY A 48 -2.34 5.99 -12.39
C GLY A 48 -2.28 4.46 -12.32
N SER A 49 -1.30 3.87 -11.59
CA SER A 49 -1.29 2.43 -11.36
C SER A 49 -2.32 2.02 -10.31
N PRO A 50 -2.87 0.79 -10.40
CA PRO A 50 -3.68 0.22 -9.36
C PRO A 50 -2.93 0.16 -8.02
N GLY A 51 -3.67 0.35 -6.92
CA GLY A 51 -3.10 0.31 -5.57
C GLY A 51 -2.64 1.67 -5.02
N LEU A 52 -2.44 2.69 -5.86
CA LEU A 52 -2.21 4.05 -5.40
C LEU A 52 -3.57 4.73 -5.14
N HIS A 53 -3.83 5.13 -3.89
CA HIS A 53 -5.09 5.78 -3.53
C HIS A 53 -5.28 7.08 -4.32
N PRO A 54 -6.48 7.36 -4.89
CA PRO A 54 -6.71 8.54 -5.73
C PRO A 54 -6.35 9.87 -5.08
N ALA A 55 -6.64 10.05 -3.77
CA ALA A 55 -6.26 11.25 -3.05
C ALA A 55 -4.73 11.46 -2.99
N VAL A 56 -3.97 10.36 -2.83
CA VAL A 56 -2.50 10.39 -2.84
C VAL A 56 -2.00 10.68 -4.25
N ALA A 57 -2.56 10.03 -5.27
CA ALA A 57 -2.22 10.29 -6.67
C ALA A 57 -2.41 11.77 -7.05
N ASN A 58 -3.57 12.35 -6.70
CA ASN A 58 -3.88 13.75 -6.96
C ASN A 58 -2.88 14.70 -6.26
N ALA A 59 -2.58 14.45 -4.99
CA ALA A 59 -1.59 15.24 -4.26
C ALA A 59 -0.21 15.16 -4.92
N LEU A 60 0.24 13.94 -5.30
CA LEU A 60 1.53 13.73 -5.96
C LEU A 60 1.63 14.44 -7.31
N MET A 61 0.52 14.59 -8.06
CA MET A 61 0.52 15.34 -9.33
C MET A 61 0.89 16.81 -9.15
N GLU A 62 0.63 17.38 -7.99
CA GLU A 62 0.90 18.78 -7.67
C GLU A 62 2.22 18.99 -6.90
N MET A 63 2.75 17.93 -6.26
CA MET A 63 3.93 17.99 -5.40
C MET A 63 5.23 18.15 -6.19
N ARG A 64 6.18 18.87 -5.62
CA ARG A 64 7.56 18.99 -6.10
C ARG A 64 8.48 18.02 -5.36
N GLU A 65 9.61 17.73 -5.96
CA GLU A 65 10.66 16.93 -5.30
C GLU A 65 11.09 17.62 -3.97
N GLY A 66 11.20 16.81 -2.91
CA GLY A 66 11.47 17.26 -1.54
C GLY A 66 10.25 17.75 -0.75
N GLU A 67 9.08 17.87 -1.38
CA GLU A 67 7.86 18.35 -0.70
C GLU A 67 7.24 17.24 0.15
N THR A 68 6.68 17.63 1.31
CA THR A 68 5.90 16.75 2.20
C THR A 68 4.49 17.31 2.34
N ARG A 69 3.49 16.45 2.18
CA ARG A 69 2.07 16.77 2.43
C ARG A 69 1.41 15.73 3.32
N VAL A 70 0.44 16.19 4.10
CA VAL A 70 -0.49 15.32 4.83
C VAL A 70 -1.78 15.24 4.03
N ILE A 71 -2.16 14.04 3.64
CA ILE A 71 -3.31 13.74 2.79
C ILE A 71 -4.32 13.02 3.66
N THR A 72 -5.55 13.51 3.66
CA THR A 72 -6.66 12.89 4.37
C THR A 72 -7.30 11.83 3.49
N ILE A 73 -7.46 10.63 4.04
CA ILE A 73 -8.09 9.48 3.38
C ILE A 73 -9.23 9.01 4.26
N ASN A 74 -10.42 8.91 3.70
CA ASN A 74 -11.56 8.34 4.42
C ASN A 74 -11.37 6.83 4.55
N ALA A 75 -11.37 6.29 5.76
CA ALA A 75 -11.22 4.84 5.95
C ALA A 75 -12.36 4.06 5.28
N SER A 76 -13.54 4.66 5.15
CA SER A 76 -14.67 4.07 4.41
C SER A 76 -14.35 3.69 2.97
N ASP A 77 -13.41 4.40 2.33
CA ASP A 77 -12.98 4.13 0.96
C ASP A 77 -12.14 2.83 0.86
N ARG A 78 -11.62 2.34 1.99
CA ARG A 78 -10.80 1.12 2.08
C ARG A 78 -11.53 -0.06 2.73
N VAL A 79 -12.30 0.20 3.80
CA VAL A 79 -12.86 -0.86 4.67
C VAL A 79 -14.39 -0.76 4.82
N GLY A 80 -15.02 0.18 4.12
CA GLY A 80 -16.43 0.47 4.23
C GLY A 80 -16.78 1.37 5.43
N PRO A 81 -18.01 1.92 5.45
CA PRO A 81 -18.51 2.73 6.54
C PRO A 81 -18.70 1.88 7.80
N ARG A 82 -18.72 2.52 8.96
CA ARG A 82 -19.14 1.87 10.20
C ARG A 82 -20.64 1.58 10.12
N ASP A 83 -21.00 0.30 10.27
CA ASP A 83 -22.37 -0.18 10.24
C ASP A 83 -22.89 -0.40 11.67
N PRO A 84 -23.93 0.31 12.12
CA PRO A 84 -24.55 0.10 13.44
C PRO A 84 -25.10 -1.32 13.63
N MET A 85 -25.52 -2.00 12.55
CA MET A 85 -25.99 -3.38 12.62
C MET A 85 -24.90 -4.40 12.98
N ASN A 86 -23.65 -4.01 12.86
CA ASN A 86 -22.49 -4.78 13.30
C ASN A 86 -22.14 -4.55 14.77
N ILE A 87 -22.92 -3.74 15.51
CA ILE A 87 -22.77 -3.52 16.94
C ILE A 87 -23.92 -4.25 17.63
N ILE A 88 -23.62 -5.30 18.36
CA ILE A 88 -24.63 -6.12 19.03
C ILE A 88 -24.42 -6.13 20.53
N THR A 89 -25.52 -6.16 21.27
CA THR A 89 -25.52 -6.34 22.72
C THR A 89 -26.04 -7.74 23.04
N VAL A 90 -25.29 -8.47 23.87
CA VAL A 90 -25.61 -9.84 24.28
C VAL A 90 -25.56 -9.97 25.78
N PRO A 91 -26.32 -10.92 26.39
CA PRO A 91 -26.23 -11.18 27.83
C PRO A 91 -24.81 -11.59 28.26
N ARG A 92 -24.37 -11.09 29.39
CA ARG A 92 -23.04 -11.34 29.96
C ARG A 92 -22.93 -12.74 30.58
N ARG A 93 -23.97 -13.15 31.29
CA ARG A 93 -23.98 -14.37 32.08
C ARG A 93 -23.62 -15.65 31.35
N PRO A 94 -24.14 -15.93 30.12
CA PRO A 94 -23.75 -17.14 29.38
C PRO A 94 -22.26 -17.22 29.06
N LEU A 95 -21.60 -16.07 28.86
CA LEU A 95 -20.15 -16.02 28.61
C LEU A 95 -19.36 -16.32 29.88
N GLU A 96 -19.81 -15.82 31.01
CA GLU A 96 -19.18 -16.09 32.32
C GLU A 96 -19.34 -17.57 32.74
N GLU A 97 -20.48 -18.18 32.45
CA GLU A 97 -20.70 -19.61 32.66
C GLU A 97 -19.78 -20.49 31.80
N MET A 98 -19.31 -19.97 30.64
CA MET A 98 -18.30 -20.61 29.80
C MET A 98 -16.86 -20.30 30.26
N GLY A 99 -16.69 -19.60 31.39
CA GLY A 99 -15.37 -19.23 31.92
C GLY A 99 -14.73 -18.00 31.28
N PHE A 100 -15.50 -17.22 30.49
CA PHE A 100 -15.00 -16.01 29.86
C PHE A 100 -15.32 -14.79 30.73
N SER A 101 -14.30 -14.00 31.10
CA SER A 101 -14.44 -12.77 31.87
C SER A 101 -14.35 -11.55 30.94
N PRO A 102 -15.48 -10.99 30.48
CA PRO A 102 -15.48 -9.91 29.50
C PRO A 102 -14.95 -8.59 30.08
N SER A 103 -14.09 -7.93 29.32
CA SER A 103 -13.60 -6.58 29.64
C SER A 103 -13.61 -5.68 28.41
N VAL A 104 -13.80 -4.37 28.61
CA VAL A 104 -13.76 -3.38 27.52
C VAL A 104 -12.41 -3.42 26.80
N GLY A 105 -12.46 -3.41 25.48
CA GLY A 105 -11.27 -3.48 24.61
C GLY A 105 -10.82 -4.90 24.24
N GLN A 106 -11.34 -5.92 24.91
CA GLN A 106 -11.02 -7.32 24.62
C GLN A 106 -11.65 -7.77 23.32
N THR A 107 -10.93 -8.63 22.59
CA THR A 107 -11.42 -9.28 21.37
C THR A 107 -12.19 -10.54 21.73
N ILE A 108 -13.35 -10.75 21.10
CA ILE A 108 -14.16 -11.94 21.26
C ILE A 108 -14.54 -12.51 19.90
N ALA A 109 -14.50 -13.85 19.77
CA ALA A 109 -15.03 -14.58 18.63
C ALA A 109 -16.44 -15.08 18.94
N MET A 110 -17.40 -14.78 18.05
CA MET A 110 -18.77 -15.26 18.13
C MET A 110 -19.16 -15.91 16.80
N GLY A 111 -19.15 -17.23 16.77
CA GLY A 111 -19.22 -17.99 15.53
C GLY A 111 -18.00 -17.71 14.65
N MET A 112 -18.23 -17.35 13.39
CA MET A 112 -17.15 -16.98 12.45
C MET A 112 -16.78 -15.49 12.49
N ARG A 113 -17.41 -14.71 13.36
CA ARG A 113 -17.17 -13.24 13.46
C ARG A 113 -16.26 -12.96 14.65
N VAL A 114 -15.32 -12.06 14.44
CA VAL A 114 -14.43 -11.55 15.50
C VAL A 114 -14.77 -10.08 15.72
N GLY A 115 -15.06 -9.72 16.98
CA GLY A 115 -15.41 -8.36 17.36
C GLY A 115 -14.66 -7.89 18.59
N ARG A 116 -14.79 -6.61 18.91
CA ARG A 116 -14.20 -5.97 20.08
C ARG A 116 -15.30 -5.59 21.07
N ILE A 117 -15.12 -5.92 22.34
CA ILE A 117 -16.02 -5.48 23.41
C ILE A 117 -15.85 -3.97 23.62
N THR A 118 -16.92 -3.22 23.40
CA THR A 118 -16.93 -1.75 23.55
C THR A 118 -17.57 -1.29 24.86
N GLN A 119 -18.44 -2.12 25.43
CA GLN A 119 -19.10 -1.83 26.71
C GLN A 119 -19.35 -3.11 27.49
N VAL A 120 -19.20 -3.04 28.80
CA VAL A 120 -19.55 -4.10 29.75
C VAL A 120 -20.43 -3.44 30.84
N THR A 121 -21.63 -4.01 31.05
CA THR A 121 -22.52 -3.65 32.12
C THR A 121 -22.66 -4.84 33.08
N GLU A 122 -23.49 -4.73 34.11
CA GLU A 122 -23.79 -5.83 35.02
C GLU A 122 -24.41 -7.04 34.29
N ASP A 123 -25.35 -6.80 33.36
CA ASP A 123 -26.13 -7.83 32.69
C ASP A 123 -25.71 -8.12 31.27
N THR A 124 -25.06 -7.18 30.57
CA THR A 124 -24.81 -7.24 29.14
C THR A 124 -23.39 -6.82 28.74
N ILE A 125 -22.97 -7.26 27.58
CA ILE A 125 -21.81 -6.73 26.87
C ILE A 125 -22.24 -6.23 25.49
N THR A 126 -21.61 -5.15 25.02
CA THR A 126 -21.74 -4.67 23.65
C THR A 126 -20.48 -5.01 22.88
N VAL A 127 -20.64 -5.68 21.74
CA VAL A 127 -19.54 -6.10 20.86
C VAL A 127 -19.69 -5.42 19.52
N ASP A 128 -18.62 -4.80 19.05
CA ASP A 128 -18.51 -4.17 17.74
C ASP A 128 -17.73 -5.10 16.80
N PHE A 129 -18.40 -5.57 15.74
CA PHE A 129 -17.87 -6.42 14.70
C PHE A 129 -17.44 -5.65 13.45
N ASN A 130 -17.49 -4.33 13.46
CA ASN A 130 -16.95 -3.51 12.39
C ASN A 130 -15.43 -3.65 12.29
N HIS A 131 -14.91 -3.37 11.11
CA HIS A 131 -13.46 -3.25 10.95
C HIS A 131 -12.93 -2.14 11.89
N PRO A 132 -11.79 -2.32 12.59
CA PRO A 132 -11.27 -1.35 13.56
C PRO A 132 -11.10 0.08 13.03
N LEU A 133 -10.89 0.22 11.72
CA LEU A 133 -10.75 1.52 11.05
C LEU A 133 -12.07 2.06 10.48
N ALA A 134 -13.17 1.31 10.52
CA ALA A 134 -14.46 1.76 9.99
C ALA A 134 -14.91 3.07 10.65
N GLY A 135 -15.24 4.08 9.84
CA GLY A 135 -15.63 5.41 10.29
C GLY A 135 -14.51 6.31 10.80
N LYS A 136 -13.23 5.86 10.74
CA LYS A 136 -12.07 6.69 11.10
C LYS A 136 -11.53 7.46 9.89
N THR A 137 -10.81 8.54 10.16
CA THR A 137 -10.06 9.29 9.16
C THR A 137 -8.60 8.85 9.21
N ILE A 138 -8.06 8.45 8.08
CA ILE A 138 -6.65 8.09 7.94
C ILE A 138 -5.91 9.31 7.38
N PHE A 139 -4.77 9.59 7.96
CA PHE A 139 -3.83 10.61 7.49
C PHE A 139 -2.62 9.91 6.87
N SER A 140 -2.29 10.28 5.64
CA SER A 140 -1.09 9.82 4.95
C SER A 140 -0.12 10.99 4.80
N ARG A 141 0.95 11.01 5.59
CA ARG A 141 2.05 11.96 5.44
C ARG A 141 2.98 11.43 4.38
N VAL A 142 2.99 12.07 3.22
CA VAL A 142 3.75 11.65 2.03
C VAL A 142 4.83 12.66 1.74
N THR A 143 6.07 12.18 1.54
CA THR A 143 7.20 12.98 1.04
C THR A 143 7.54 12.50 -0.35
N LEU A 144 7.49 13.39 -1.34
CA LEU A 144 8.00 13.12 -2.69
C LEU A 144 9.52 13.31 -2.67
N VAL A 145 10.26 12.20 -2.68
CA VAL A 145 11.72 12.22 -2.63
C VAL A 145 12.31 12.70 -3.97
N ARG A 146 11.94 12.03 -5.06
CA ARG A 146 12.33 12.42 -6.42
C ARG A 146 11.48 11.74 -7.49
N LYS A 147 11.47 12.32 -8.69
CA LYS A 147 10.91 11.76 -9.91
C LYS A 147 11.96 10.97 -10.69
N LEU A 148 11.63 9.75 -11.10
CA LEU A 148 12.51 8.93 -11.93
C LEU A 148 12.35 9.32 -13.40
N ARG A 149 13.48 9.45 -14.11
CA ARG A 149 13.47 10.01 -15.47
C ARG A 149 13.78 8.97 -16.53
N SER A 150 14.77 8.09 -16.30
CA SER A 150 15.14 7.06 -17.26
C SER A 150 14.26 5.81 -17.14
N ASP A 151 14.00 5.13 -18.26
CA ASP A 151 13.26 3.88 -18.29
C ASP A 151 13.89 2.82 -17.36
N ALA A 152 15.23 2.75 -17.34
CA ALA A 152 15.94 1.79 -16.51
C ALA A 152 15.70 2.03 -15.02
N GLU A 153 15.80 3.29 -14.54
CA GLU A 153 15.48 3.63 -13.14
C GLU A 153 14.02 3.29 -12.79
N LYS A 154 13.09 3.65 -13.69
CA LYS A 154 11.66 3.38 -13.48
C LYS A 154 11.39 1.89 -13.30
N VAL A 155 11.89 1.08 -14.22
CA VAL A 155 11.70 -0.39 -14.21
C VAL A 155 12.30 -1.01 -12.95
N HIS A 156 13.56 -0.69 -12.62
CA HIS A 156 14.22 -1.22 -11.45
C HIS A 156 13.51 -0.83 -10.15
N ALA A 157 13.10 0.45 -10.03
CA ALA A 157 12.42 0.94 -8.83
C ALA A 157 11.03 0.30 -8.66
N VAL A 158 10.26 0.14 -9.74
CA VAL A 158 8.96 -0.56 -9.70
C VAL A 158 9.14 -2.01 -9.24
N ILE A 159 10.11 -2.72 -9.82
CA ILE A 159 10.38 -4.12 -9.44
C ILE A 159 10.83 -4.20 -7.97
N LYS A 160 11.79 -3.38 -7.54
CA LYS A 160 12.26 -3.36 -6.14
C LYS A 160 11.10 -3.12 -5.16
N SER A 161 10.22 -2.19 -5.46
CA SER A 161 9.10 -1.83 -4.57
C SER A 161 8.05 -2.94 -4.45
N HIS A 162 7.82 -3.73 -5.51
CA HIS A 162 6.80 -4.78 -5.50
C HIS A 162 7.32 -6.14 -5.05
N PHE A 163 8.57 -6.48 -5.39
CA PHE A 163 9.18 -7.74 -4.98
C PHE A 163 9.79 -7.67 -3.56
N GLY A 164 10.06 -6.47 -3.03
CA GLY A 164 10.57 -6.28 -1.66
C GLY A 164 11.82 -7.11 -1.39
N GLN A 165 11.78 -7.96 -0.37
CA GLN A 165 12.90 -8.86 0.00
C GLN A 165 13.28 -9.88 -1.09
N TYR A 166 12.39 -10.16 -2.03
CA TYR A 166 12.66 -11.06 -3.17
C TYR A 166 13.27 -10.33 -4.36
N ALA A 167 13.53 -9.02 -4.27
CA ALA A 167 14.08 -8.24 -5.38
C ALA A 167 15.46 -8.73 -5.84
N ASP A 168 16.27 -9.29 -4.94
CA ASP A 168 17.59 -9.87 -5.27
C ASP A 168 17.49 -11.14 -6.13
N ALA A 169 16.34 -11.81 -6.10
CA ALA A 169 16.04 -12.97 -6.92
C ALA A 169 15.52 -12.59 -8.33
N VAL A 170 15.47 -11.28 -8.63
CA VAL A 170 14.96 -10.73 -9.89
C VAL A 170 16.07 -9.99 -10.62
N THR A 171 16.27 -10.33 -11.89
CA THR A 171 17.22 -9.63 -12.81
C THR A 171 16.45 -9.06 -13.97
N VAL A 172 16.74 -7.81 -14.31
CA VAL A 172 16.10 -7.13 -15.44
C VAL A 172 17.09 -6.93 -16.56
N LYS A 173 16.65 -7.19 -17.79
CA LYS A 173 17.39 -6.90 -19.00
C LYS A 173 16.53 -6.03 -19.92
N MET A 174 17.00 -4.82 -20.18
CA MET A 174 16.33 -3.88 -21.07
C MET A 174 16.79 -4.11 -22.50
N ARG A 175 15.84 -4.28 -23.43
CA ARG A 175 16.12 -4.37 -24.88
C ARG A 175 15.25 -3.36 -25.64
N LYS A 176 15.53 -3.17 -26.93
CA LYS A 176 14.70 -2.31 -27.76
C LYS A 176 13.28 -2.89 -27.83
N GLY A 177 12.33 -2.20 -27.18
CA GLY A 177 10.92 -2.60 -27.17
C GLY A 177 10.51 -3.63 -26.11
N THR A 178 11.46 -4.26 -25.37
CA THR A 178 11.14 -5.26 -24.36
C THR A 178 11.85 -5.03 -23.04
N ILE A 179 11.27 -5.56 -21.98
CA ILE A 179 11.82 -5.66 -20.64
C ILE A 179 11.77 -7.13 -20.26
N ASP A 180 12.92 -7.80 -20.29
CA ASP A 180 13.01 -9.20 -19.88
C ASP A 180 13.27 -9.25 -18.37
N ILE A 181 12.35 -9.86 -17.63
CA ILE A 181 12.38 -10.00 -16.16
C ILE A 181 12.65 -11.46 -15.85
N TYR A 182 13.88 -11.75 -15.43
CA TYR A 182 14.32 -13.09 -15.04
C TYR A 182 14.19 -13.25 -13.54
N MET A 183 13.57 -14.33 -13.13
CA MET A 183 13.31 -14.63 -11.72
C MET A 183 13.84 -16.02 -11.38
N THR A 184 14.46 -16.18 -10.21
CA THR A 184 14.76 -17.51 -9.68
C THR A 184 13.50 -18.17 -9.13
N PRO A 185 13.44 -19.50 -9.01
CA PRO A 185 12.28 -20.20 -8.47
C PRO A 185 11.85 -19.76 -7.06
N ASP A 186 12.75 -19.17 -6.28
CA ASP A 186 12.46 -18.72 -4.91
C ASP A 186 11.35 -17.67 -4.86
N VAL A 187 11.17 -16.87 -5.93
CA VAL A 187 10.08 -15.89 -5.99
C VAL A 187 8.69 -16.55 -6.01
N LEU A 188 8.59 -17.83 -6.41
CA LEU A 188 7.33 -18.57 -6.40
C LEU A 188 6.82 -18.81 -4.97
N LEU A 189 7.71 -18.73 -3.97
CA LEU A 189 7.38 -18.82 -2.54
C LEU A 189 6.86 -17.49 -1.98
N MET A 190 6.92 -16.42 -2.76
CA MET A 190 6.41 -15.12 -2.36
C MET A 190 4.89 -15.17 -2.18
N PRO A 191 4.35 -14.71 -1.03
CA PRO A 191 2.92 -14.58 -0.85
C PRO A 191 2.29 -13.72 -1.95
N ASN A 192 1.17 -14.17 -2.50
CA ASN A 192 0.44 -13.45 -3.56
C ASN A 192 1.26 -13.18 -4.84
N PHE A 193 2.23 -14.03 -5.16
CA PHE A 193 3.13 -13.87 -6.31
C PHE A 193 2.39 -13.50 -7.62
N GLN A 194 1.27 -14.15 -7.94
CA GLN A 194 0.49 -13.86 -9.14
C GLN A 194 -0.06 -12.42 -9.16
N ASN A 195 -0.50 -11.92 -8.00
CA ASN A 195 -0.97 -10.54 -7.87
C ASN A 195 0.20 -9.55 -8.04
N VAL A 196 1.37 -9.87 -7.48
CA VAL A 196 2.57 -9.04 -7.65
C VAL A 196 2.96 -8.94 -9.12
N LEU A 197 2.97 -10.05 -9.87
CA LEU A 197 3.23 -10.04 -11.31
C LEU A 197 2.21 -9.18 -12.07
N ALA A 198 0.93 -9.31 -11.75
CA ALA A 198 -0.12 -8.50 -12.37
C ALA A 198 0.07 -7.00 -12.09
N PHE A 199 0.35 -6.63 -10.84
CA PHE A 199 0.61 -5.23 -10.47
C PHE A 199 1.86 -4.67 -11.15
N VAL A 200 2.96 -5.42 -11.16
CA VAL A 200 4.20 -5.02 -11.85
C VAL A 200 3.94 -4.85 -13.34
N GLY A 201 3.24 -5.78 -13.98
CA GLY A 201 2.88 -5.68 -15.39
C GLY A 201 2.08 -4.42 -15.72
N MET A 202 1.04 -4.13 -14.94
CA MET A 202 0.22 -2.92 -15.10
C MET A 202 1.04 -1.65 -14.84
N ALA A 203 1.84 -1.61 -13.78
CA ALA A 203 2.67 -0.47 -13.45
C ALA A 203 3.70 -0.18 -14.55
N LEU A 204 4.37 -1.20 -15.09
CA LEU A 204 5.34 -1.06 -16.18
C LEU A 204 4.67 -0.64 -17.51
N ALA A 205 3.48 -1.16 -17.81
CA ALA A 205 2.72 -0.75 -19.00
C ALA A 205 2.38 0.74 -18.98
N ILE A 206 2.14 1.30 -17.79
CA ILE A 206 1.86 2.73 -17.60
C ILE A 206 3.16 3.55 -17.58
N ALA A 207 4.18 3.09 -16.85
CA ALA A 207 5.43 3.82 -16.62
C ALA A 207 6.33 3.91 -17.86
N VAL A 208 6.33 2.85 -18.69
CA VAL A 208 7.17 2.70 -19.89
C VAL A 208 6.36 2.11 -21.06
N PRO A 209 5.34 2.80 -21.57
CA PRO A 209 4.32 2.27 -22.47
C PRO A 209 4.87 1.81 -23.84
N LYS A 210 6.10 2.17 -24.19
CA LYS A 210 6.74 1.75 -25.45
C LYS A 210 7.47 0.41 -25.33
N ARG A 211 7.35 -0.28 -24.17
CA ARG A 211 8.04 -1.54 -23.90
C ARG A 211 7.06 -2.60 -23.40
N VAL A 212 7.33 -3.85 -23.75
CA VAL A 212 6.56 -5.02 -23.30
C VAL A 212 7.37 -5.79 -22.27
N ALA A 213 6.79 -6.02 -21.10
CA ALA A 213 7.41 -6.85 -20.06
C ALA A 213 7.24 -8.34 -20.39
N GLN A 214 8.33 -9.09 -20.35
CA GLN A 214 8.38 -10.54 -20.52
C GLN A 214 8.96 -11.17 -19.27
N TYR A 215 8.30 -12.22 -18.75
CA TYR A 215 8.67 -12.88 -17.51
C TYR A 215 9.27 -14.24 -17.79
N HIS A 216 10.42 -14.52 -17.18
CA HIS A 216 11.15 -15.77 -17.33
C HIS A 216 11.48 -16.35 -15.96
N ILE A 217 11.15 -17.62 -15.72
CA ILE A 217 11.64 -18.36 -14.56
C ILE A 217 12.92 -19.06 -14.97
N SER A 218 14.02 -18.78 -14.29
CA SER A 218 15.34 -19.35 -14.56
C SER A 218 15.92 -19.98 -13.31
N PRO A 219 16.48 -21.20 -13.37
CA PRO A 219 17.08 -21.88 -12.23
C PRO A 219 18.36 -21.21 -11.69
N LYS A 220 18.93 -20.26 -12.44
CA LYS A 220 20.09 -19.46 -12.03
C LYS A 220 19.88 -18.01 -12.42
N VAL A 221 20.29 -17.08 -11.55
CA VAL A 221 20.48 -15.69 -11.94
C VAL A 221 21.51 -15.67 -13.08
N ILE A 222 21.08 -15.32 -14.27
CA ILE A 222 21.96 -15.35 -15.43
C ILE A 222 22.93 -14.16 -15.29
N GLN A 223 24.16 -14.43 -14.86
CA GLN A 223 25.27 -13.51 -15.03
C GLN A 223 25.64 -13.52 -16.53
N MET A 224 24.98 -12.70 -17.31
CA MET A 224 25.34 -12.51 -18.71
C MET A 224 26.09 -11.19 -18.83
N GLY A 225 27.37 -11.26 -19.15
CA GLY A 225 28.19 -10.12 -19.53
C GLY A 225 27.61 -9.42 -20.76
N GLY A 226 27.54 -8.10 -20.71
CA GLY A 226 27.17 -7.23 -21.82
C GLY A 226 25.91 -6.43 -21.57
N GLU A 227 26.11 -5.11 -21.49
CA GLU A 227 25.15 -4.01 -21.50
C GLU A 227 23.96 -4.10 -20.54
N ASP A 228 24.11 -3.32 -19.44
CA ASP A 228 23.08 -2.92 -18.48
C ASP A 228 22.36 -4.03 -17.66
N THR A 229 23.11 -5.03 -17.22
CA THR A 229 22.70 -6.00 -16.21
C THR A 229 23.17 -5.55 -14.83
N ARG A 230 22.37 -4.76 -14.12
CA ARG A 230 22.64 -4.42 -12.71
C ARG A 230 21.72 -5.21 -11.81
N PRO A 231 22.22 -5.90 -10.77
CA PRO A 231 21.37 -6.43 -9.70
C PRO A 231 20.62 -5.27 -9.04
N ILE A 232 19.34 -5.45 -8.78
CA ILE A 232 18.43 -4.42 -8.26
C ILE A 232 18.89 -3.86 -6.90
N ALA A 233 19.62 -4.66 -6.11
CA ALA A 233 20.11 -4.30 -4.78
C ALA A 233 21.19 -3.20 -4.76
N LYS A 234 21.79 -2.82 -5.90
CA LYS A 234 22.94 -1.89 -5.94
C LYS A 234 22.64 -0.49 -6.46
N ILE A 235 21.38 -0.09 -6.55
CA ILE A 235 21.02 1.30 -6.86
C ILE A 235 20.77 2.04 -5.56
N GLN A 236 21.80 2.70 -5.07
CA GLN A 236 21.73 3.70 -4.00
C GLN A 236 21.19 5.03 -4.52
#